data_53756cf4b149ad1de0242210bc8231aa
#
_entry.id   53756cf4b149ad1de0242210bc8231aa
#
_cell.length_a   1.000
_cell.length_b   1.000
_cell.length_c   1.000
_cell.angle_alpha   90.00
_cell.angle_beta   90.00
_cell.angle_gamma   90.00
#
_symmetry.space_group_name_H-M   'P 1'
#
loop_
_entity.id
_entity.type
_entity.pdbx_description
1 polymer ?
#
loop_
_entity_poly.entity_id
_entity_poly.type
_entity_poly.pdbx_seq_one_letter_code
_entity_poly.pdbx_strand_id
1 'polypeptide(L)'
;MAQSPKSLSQLALQKFKKNFWGVLSLGVISLVGLLALFAYAIAPDNSQNANQMHISIHSKPPGFSVDMLTIPSDLEYDQSFFETFFFGKKNSDTEIPIAKYSFDNGVLTYTPYTGEDVEGISKQLKVGADAENSAFAKSSPRDSRPSGEQSDKSSPRDSRPAGEQSDTSSPRDSRPTGEQSAMVDIDRRTFYLGTDRYGRDLLSRMLVGARISFSIGFVAVLISLLIGIFMGAMAGYFGGWIDRSIMWIINVTWSIPTLLLVIAITLALGKGFWQVFIAVGLTMWVEVARVVRGQVMGVKQMQYVTAARALGYTNSRIIFRHILPNIVAPLIVISAANFAGAILIESGLSFLGIGAQPPMPSWGAMIKDHYSYIILGKPFLALIPGLAIMTLVMAFMLMGNALRDALDVKG
;
A
#
# COMPACT_ATOMS: atom_id res chain seq x y z
N MET A 1 11.59 -24.91 45.07
CA MET A 1 12.23 -24.73 43.75
C MET A 1 12.50 -23.25 43.54
N ALA A 2 13.76 -22.81 43.67
CA ALA A 2 14.14 -21.41 43.42
C ALA A 2 13.95 -21.12 41.90
N GLN A 3 13.04 -20.20 41.55
CA GLN A 3 12.91 -19.73 40.20
C GLN A 3 14.22 -19.05 39.78
N SER A 4 14.82 -19.52 38.70
CA SER A 4 15.99 -18.86 38.11
C SER A 4 15.70 -17.37 37.88
N PRO A 5 16.64 -16.45 38.17
CA PRO A 5 16.40 -15.02 37.96
C PRO A 5 16.06 -14.72 36.51
N LYS A 6 14.85 -14.17 36.27
CA LYS A 6 14.38 -13.83 34.94
C LYS A 6 15.30 -12.74 34.35
N SER A 7 15.65 -12.88 33.07
CA SER A 7 16.41 -11.85 32.38
C SER A 7 15.60 -10.54 32.26
N LEU A 8 16.27 -9.40 32.17
CA LEU A 8 15.62 -8.08 32.03
C LEU A 8 14.67 -8.04 30.84
N SER A 9 15.02 -8.70 29.72
CA SER A 9 14.16 -8.80 28.53
C SER A 9 12.90 -9.61 28.80
N GLN A 10 12.98 -10.69 29.60
CA GLN A 10 11.81 -11.48 29.99
C GLN A 10 10.86 -10.70 30.89
N LEU A 11 11.40 -9.89 31.80
CA LEU A 11 10.61 -9.03 32.67
C LEU A 11 9.92 -7.92 31.87
N ALA A 12 10.61 -7.29 30.93
CA ALA A 12 10.06 -6.29 30.02
C ALA A 12 8.92 -6.89 29.17
N LEU A 13 9.13 -8.08 28.60
CA LEU A 13 8.10 -8.77 27.82
C LEU A 13 6.87 -9.12 28.65
N GLN A 14 7.07 -9.53 29.92
CA GLN A 14 5.96 -9.81 30.83
C GLN A 14 5.17 -8.53 31.21
N LYS A 15 5.87 -7.41 31.47
CA LYS A 15 5.23 -6.12 31.71
C LYS A 15 4.45 -5.66 30.47
N PHE A 16 5.04 -5.77 29.27
CA PHE A 16 4.40 -5.41 28.01
C PHE A 16 3.12 -6.23 27.76
N LYS A 17 3.17 -7.56 27.94
CA LYS A 17 2.00 -8.45 27.76
C LYS A 17 0.85 -8.13 28.73
N LYS A 18 1.12 -7.51 29.89
CA LYS A 18 0.10 -7.06 30.85
C LYS A 18 -0.51 -5.71 30.47
N ASN A 19 0.14 -4.95 29.61
CA ASN A 19 -0.35 -3.65 29.16
C ASN A 19 -1.34 -3.87 28.00
N PHE A 20 -2.66 -3.72 28.28
CA PHE A 20 -3.73 -3.90 27.29
C PHE A 20 -3.52 -3.03 26.04
N TRP A 21 -3.22 -1.73 26.22
CA TRP A 21 -3.02 -0.81 25.12
C TRP A 21 -1.79 -1.14 24.28
N GLY A 22 -0.74 -1.63 24.93
CA GLY A 22 0.47 -2.10 24.23
C GLY A 22 0.19 -3.32 23.34
N VAL A 23 -0.52 -4.32 23.87
CA VAL A 23 -0.87 -5.53 23.12
C VAL A 23 -1.85 -5.21 21.99
N LEU A 24 -2.87 -4.39 22.27
CA LEU A 24 -3.83 -3.95 21.26
C LEU A 24 -3.15 -3.20 20.11
N SER A 25 -2.28 -2.24 20.43
CA SER A 25 -1.57 -1.46 19.43
C SER A 25 -0.62 -2.32 18.58
N LEU A 26 0.08 -3.28 19.20
CA LEU A 26 0.90 -4.26 18.48
C LEU A 26 0.03 -5.10 17.53
N GLY A 27 -1.16 -5.53 17.98
CA GLY A 27 -2.12 -6.24 17.16
C GLY A 27 -2.57 -5.43 15.93
N VAL A 28 -2.93 -4.16 16.14
CA VAL A 28 -3.33 -3.24 15.04
C VAL A 28 -2.17 -3.03 14.05
N ILE A 29 -0.95 -2.75 14.54
CA ILE A 29 0.22 -2.55 13.68
C ILE A 29 0.53 -3.82 12.90
N SER A 30 0.49 -4.98 13.55
CA SER A 30 0.73 -6.27 12.89
C SER A 30 -0.33 -6.56 11.84
N LEU A 31 -1.61 -6.31 12.15
CA LEU A 31 -2.71 -6.50 11.20
C LEU A 31 -2.55 -5.61 9.97
N VAL A 32 -2.33 -4.29 10.17
CA VAL A 32 -2.14 -3.35 9.05
C VAL A 32 -0.86 -3.67 8.28
N GLY A 33 0.21 -4.11 8.96
CA GLY A 33 1.45 -4.56 8.33
C GLY A 33 1.25 -5.81 7.46
N LEU A 34 0.46 -6.79 7.93
CA LEU A 34 0.09 -7.97 7.13
C LEU A 34 -0.78 -7.59 5.95
N LEU A 35 -1.80 -6.75 6.15
CA LEU A 35 -2.63 -6.23 5.05
C LEU A 35 -1.80 -5.46 4.03
N ALA A 36 -0.82 -4.69 4.47
CA ALA A 36 0.11 -3.98 3.59
C ALA A 36 1.02 -4.96 2.82
N LEU A 37 1.52 -6.02 3.45
CA LEU A 37 2.36 -7.03 2.81
C LEU A 37 1.59 -7.80 1.72
N PHE A 38 0.37 -8.22 2.03
CA PHE A 38 -0.49 -9.02 1.15
C PHE A 38 -1.47 -8.14 0.34
N ALA A 39 -1.22 -6.83 0.23
CA ALA A 39 -2.15 -5.88 -0.39
C ALA A 39 -2.63 -6.33 -1.76
N TYR A 40 -1.73 -6.68 -2.69
CA TYR A 40 -2.10 -7.13 -4.04
C TYR A 40 -2.71 -8.54 -4.11
N ALA A 41 -2.52 -9.37 -3.08
CA ALA A 41 -3.15 -10.69 -3.00
C ALA A 41 -4.59 -10.62 -2.49
N ILE A 42 -4.91 -9.58 -1.68
CA ILE A 42 -6.22 -9.41 -1.03
C ILE A 42 -7.08 -8.40 -1.79
N ALA A 43 -6.47 -7.42 -2.47
CA ALA A 43 -7.16 -6.35 -3.17
C ALA A 43 -8.06 -6.90 -4.29
N PRO A 44 -9.36 -6.52 -4.35
CA PRO A 44 -10.24 -6.84 -5.47
C PRO A 44 -9.70 -6.34 -6.82
N ASP A 45 -9.13 -5.14 -6.85
CA ASP A 45 -8.33 -4.62 -7.96
C ASP A 45 -6.85 -4.85 -7.65
N ASN A 46 -6.27 -5.92 -8.21
CA ASN A 46 -4.87 -6.28 -8.07
C ASN A 46 -3.97 -5.66 -9.16
N SER A 47 -4.50 -4.75 -9.95
CA SER A 47 -3.74 -4.02 -10.95
C SER A 47 -2.65 -3.14 -10.31
N GLN A 48 -1.65 -2.78 -11.09
CA GLN A 48 -0.57 -1.93 -10.62
C GLN A 48 -1.12 -0.61 -10.03
N ASN A 49 -0.85 -0.38 -8.75
CA ASN A 49 -1.35 0.76 -7.96
C ASN A 49 -2.89 0.78 -7.76
N ALA A 50 -3.60 -0.35 -7.97
CA ALA A 50 -5.05 -0.40 -7.94
C ALA A 50 -5.66 0.79 -8.73
N ASN A 51 -5.30 0.88 -10.01
CA ASN A 51 -5.56 2.06 -10.82
C ASN A 51 -6.50 1.79 -12.02
N GLN A 52 -7.33 0.77 -11.96
CA GLN A 52 -8.39 0.59 -12.95
C GLN A 52 -9.47 1.64 -12.77
N MET A 53 -9.67 2.46 -13.80
CA MET A 53 -10.57 3.62 -13.77
C MET A 53 -11.86 3.35 -14.52
N HIS A 54 -13.00 3.56 -13.85
CA HIS A 54 -14.34 3.41 -14.43
C HIS A 54 -15.16 4.65 -14.17
N ILE A 55 -14.98 5.69 -14.99
CA ILE A 55 -15.56 7.02 -14.76
C ILE A 55 -17.09 6.98 -14.60
N SER A 56 -17.78 6.06 -15.26
CA SER A 56 -19.25 5.93 -15.19
C SER A 56 -19.76 5.54 -13.78
N ILE A 57 -18.93 4.91 -12.97
CA ILE A 57 -19.26 4.54 -11.59
C ILE A 57 -18.50 5.39 -10.55
N HIS A 58 -18.15 6.64 -10.90
CA HIS A 58 -17.41 7.52 -9.99
C HIS A 58 -18.17 7.80 -8.67
N SER A 59 -17.46 7.80 -7.56
CA SER A 59 -17.95 8.23 -6.24
C SER A 59 -19.22 7.50 -5.78
N LYS A 60 -19.36 6.21 -6.09
CA LYS A 60 -20.47 5.37 -5.58
C LYS A 60 -20.25 5.00 -4.12
N PRO A 61 -21.33 4.84 -3.34
CA PRO A 61 -21.27 4.57 -1.91
C PRO A 61 -20.69 3.17 -1.60
N PRO A 62 -20.26 2.93 -0.35
CA PRO A 62 -19.88 1.60 0.11
C PRO A 62 -20.99 0.56 -0.12
N GLY A 63 -20.60 -0.64 -0.60
CA GLY A 63 -21.52 -1.73 -0.92
C GLY A 63 -22.15 -1.65 -2.32
N PHE A 64 -21.78 -0.67 -3.15
CA PHE A 64 -22.23 -0.58 -4.54
C PHE A 64 -21.81 -1.81 -5.34
N SER A 65 -22.73 -2.37 -6.12
CA SER A 65 -22.48 -3.53 -6.99
C SER A 65 -22.91 -3.24 -8.42
N VAL A 66 -22.12 -3.70 -9.38
CA VAL A 66 -22.39 -3.55 -10.80
C VAL A 66 -21.83 -4.74 -11.56
N ASP A 67 -22.45 -5.12 -12.66
CA ASP A 67 -21.94 -6.15 -13.54
C ASP A 67 -20.80 -5.55 -14.40
N MET A 68 -19.65 -6.23 -14.44
CA MET A 68 -18.45 -5.80 -15.15
C MET A 68 -18.23 -6.71 -16.35
N LEU A 69 -18.19 -6.12 -17.53
CA LEU A 69 -17.79 -6.80 -18.77
C LEU A 69 -16.27 -6.65 -18.92
N THR A 70 -15.55 -7.77 -18.89
CA THR A 70 -14.10 -7.81 -19.11
C THR A 70 -13.82 -8.33 -20.51
N ILE A 71 -13.16 -7.52 -21.31
CA ILE A 71 -12.68 -7.86 -22.64
C ILE A 71 -11.17 -8.06 -22.53
N PRO A 72 -10.67 -9.31 -22.64
CA PRO A 72 -9.24 -9.58 -22.59
C PRO A 72 -8.49 -8.84 -23.69
N SER A 73 -7.31 -8.37 -23.37
CA SER A 73 -6.39 -7.80 -24.36
C SER A 73 -5.48 -8.89 -24.92
N ASP A 74 -5.11 -8.76 -26.21
CA ASP A 74 -4.13 -9.66 -26.86
C ASP A 74 -2.70 -9.48 -26.30
N LEU A 75 -2.49 -8.51 -25.40
CA LEU A 75 -1.20 -8.24 -24.78
C LEU A 75 -1.04 -9.12 -23.54
N GLU A 76 -0.38 -10.26 -23.70
CA GLU A 76 0.09 -11.05 -22.57
C GLU A 76 1.39 -10.45 -21.98
N TYR A 77 1.38 -10.15 -20.67
CA TYR A 77 2.56 -9.75 -19.94
C TYR A 77 3.11 -10.96 -19.19
N ASP A 78 4.30 -11.40 -19.59
CA ASP A 78 5.03 -12.41 -18.80
C ASP A 78 5.55 -11.77 -17.51
N GLN A 79 4.82 -11.93 -16.42
CA GLN A 79 5.16 -11.42 -15.11
C GLN A 79 5.48 -12.58 -14.17
N SER A 80 6.63 -12.50 -13.49
CA SER A 80 6.97 -13.41 -12.40
C SER A 80 5.96 -13.28 -11.26
N PHE A 81 5.73 -14.39 -10.52
CA PHE A 81 4.90 -14.38 -9.31
C PHE A 81 5.34 -13.28 -8.32
N PHE A 82 6.66 -13.08 -8.14
CA PHE A 82 7.20 -12.04 -7.26
C PHE A 82 6.88 -10.63 -7.77
N GLU A 83 6.93 -10.38 -9.06
CA GLU A 83 6.56 -9.08 -9.63
C GLU A 83 5.09 -8.77 -9.41
N THR A 84 4.21 -9.74 -9.67
CA THR A 84 2.76 -9.57 -9.43
C THR A 84 2.47 -9.36 -7.94
N PHE A 85 3.11 -10.11 -7.06
CA PHE A 85 2.92 -9.98 -5.61
C PHE A 85 3.39 -8.63 -5.06
N PHE A 86 4.53 -8.09 -5.57
CA PHE A 86 5.09 -6.85 -5.06
C PHE A 86 4.66 -5.60 -5.79
N PHE A 87 4.30 -5.67 -7.07
CA PHE A 87 4.01 -4.48 -7.89
C PHE A 87 2.61 -4.49 -8.52
N GLY A 88 1.85 -5.56 -8.33
CA GLY A 88 0.55 -5.75 -8.93
C GLY A 88 0.61 -6.28 -10.36
N LYS A 89 -0.52 -6.75 -10.87
CA LYS A 89 -0.66 -7.28 -12.21
C LYS A 89 -0.69 -6.13 -13.23
N LYS A 90 0.13 -6.22 -14.27
CA LYS A 90 -0.04 -5.37 -15.44
C LYS A 90 -1.26 -5.91 -16.20
N ASN A 91 -2.37 -5.20 -16.08
CA ASN A 91 -3.61 -5.57 -16.74
C ASN A 91 -3.85 -4.59 -17.89
N SER A 92 -4.01 -5.15 -19.08
CA SER A 92 -4.39 -4.41 -20.29
C SER A 92 -5.85 -4.67 -20.68
N ASP A 93 -6.56 -5.55 -19.94
CA ASP A 93 -7.94 -5.89 -20.22
C ASP A 93 -8.84 -4.65 -20.09
N THR A 94 -9.80 -4.55 -20.99
CA THR A 94 -10.79 -3.46 -20.93
C THR A 94 -11.95 -3.91 -20.06
N GLU A 95 -12.16 -3.26 -18.95
CA GLU A 95 -13.30 -3.49 -18.05
C GLU A 95 -14.34 -2.40 -18.23
N ILE A 96 -15.59 -2.78 -18.50
CA ILE A 96 -16.72 -1.87 -18.75
C ILE A 96 -17.83 -2.19 -17.76
N PRO A 97 -18.23 -1.26 -16.87
CA PRO A 97 -19.44 -1.41 -16.08
C PRO A 97 -20.68 -1.42 -16.97
N ILE A 98 -21.54 -2.43 -16.83
CA ILE A 98 -22.75 -2.61 -17.65
C ILE A 98 -24.01 -2.61 -16.79
N ALA A 99 -25.09 -2.05 -17.35
CA ALA A 99 -26.40 -2.02 -16.70
C ALA A 99 -27.29 -3.20 -17.11
N LYS A 100 -27.24 -3.58 -18.40
CA LYS A 100 -28.02 -4.69 -18.99
C LYS A 100 -27.19 -5.36 -20.07
N TYR A 101 -27.40 -6.65 -20.25
CA TYR A 101 -26.80 -7.39 -21.36
C TYR A 101 -27.72 -8.51 -21.83
N SER A 102 -27.58 -8.91 -23.08
CA SER A 102 -28.26 -10.05 -23.71
C SER A 102 -27.36 -10.71 -24.73
N PHE A 103 -27.44 -12.04 -24.79
CA PHE A 103 -26.77 -12.83 -25.83
C PHE A 103 -27.78 -13.29 -26.87
N ASP A 104 -27.48 -13.08 -28.12
CA ASP A 104 -28.28 -13.60 -29.25
C ASP A 104 -27.36 -13.94 -30.43
N ASN A 105 -27.40 -15.21 -30.85
CA ASN A 105 -26.67 -15.72 -32.03
C ASN A 105 -25.16 -15.35 -32.06
N GLY A 106 -24.45 -15.48 -30.93
CA GLY A 106 -23.01 -15.15 -30.86
C GLY A 106 -22.69 -13.65 -30.82
N VAL A 107 -23.73 -12.82 -30.60
CA VAL A 107 -23.58 -11.37 -30.42
C VAL A 107 -23.99 -11.00 -29.01
N LEU A 108 -23.05 -10.42 -28.27
CA LEU A 108 -23.33 -9.79 -26.99
C LEU A 108 -23.81 -8.36 -27.23
N THR A 109 -25.08 -8.09 -26.88
CA THR A 109 -25.62 -6.73 -26.82
C THR A 109 -25.57 -6.27 -25.37
N TYR A 110 -24.85 -5.20 -25.10
CA TYR A 110 -24.72 -4.66 -23.76
C TYR A 110 -24.96 -3.16 -23.70
N THR A 111 -25.51 -2.69 -22.60
CA THR A 111 -25.72 -1.28 -22.32
C THR A 111 -24.76 -0.86 -21.23
N PRO A 112 -23.76 0.01 -21.51
CA PRO A 112 -22.85 0.52 -20.48
C PRO A 112 -23.64 1.21 -19.36
N TYR A 113 -23.15 1.06 -18.13
CA TYR A 113 -23.68 1.78 -16.98
C TYR A 113 -23.30 3.27 -17.08
N THR A 114 -24.27 4.15 -17.20
CA THR A 114 -24.07 5.60 -17.37
C THR A 114 -24.55 6.42 -16.16
N GLY A 115 -25.08 5.75 -15.11
CA GLY A 115 -25.70 6.37 -13.95
C GLY A 115 -27.15 5.91 -13.81
N GLU A 116 -27.84 6.41 -12.79
CA GLU A 116 -29.21 6.00 -12.47
C GLU A 116 -30.25 6.69 -13.39
N ASP A 117 -29.92 7.86 -13.94
CA ASP A 117 -30.85 8.73 -14.66
C ASP A 117 -30.65 8.77 -16.18
N VAL A 118 -29.65 8.07 -16.72
CA VAL A 118 -29.32 8.13 -18.14
C VAL A 118 -29.26 6.73 -18.73
N GLU A 119 -30.15 6.41 -19.68
CA GLU A 119 -30.05 5.15 -20.42
C GLU A 119 -28.84 5.20 -21.37
N GLY A 120 -27.93 4.23 -21.19
CA GLY A 120 -26.78 4.09 -22.07
C GLY A 120 -27.18 3.61 -23.46
N ILE A 121 -26.40 3.98 -24.48
CA ILE A 121 -26.58 3.48 -25.83
C ILE A 121 -26.10 2.03 -25.86
N SER A 122 -26.97 1.12 -26.30
CA SER A 122 -26.63 -0.30 -26.45
C SER A 122 -25.55 -0.48 -27.53
N LYS A 123 -24.54 -1.28 -27.19
CA LYS A 123 -23.42 -1.65 -28.07
C LYS A 123 -23.47 -3.13 -28.32
N GLN A 124 -22.96 -3.54 -29.49
CA GLN A 124 -22.90 -4.94 -29.90
C GLN A 124 -21.43 -5.36 -30.02
N LEU A 125 -21.11 -6.54 -29.52
CA LEU A 125 -19.81 -7.17 -29.62
C LEU A 125 -20.02 -8.61 -30.15
N LYS A 126 -19.31 -8.99 -31.20
CA LYS A 126 -19.28 -10.39 -31.66
C LYS A 126 -18.41 -11.21 -30.69
N VAL A 127 -18.98 -12.27 -30.19
CA VAL A 127 -18.36 -13.11 -29.14
C VAL A 127 -18.36 -14.55 -29.66
N GLY A 128 -17.31 -15.34 -29.32
CA GLY A 128 -17.25 -16.75 -29.69
C GLY A 128 -18.30 -17.58 -28.95
N ALA A 129 -18.73 -18.67 -29.56
CA ALA A 129 -19.73 -19.58 -29.00
C ALA A 129 -19.39 -20.14 -27.57
N ASP A 130 -18.11 -20.16 -27.21
CA ASP A 130 -17.67 -20.63 -25.88
C ASP A 130 -17.95 -19.64 -24.75
N ALA A 131 -18.11 -18.35 -25.07
CA ALA A 131 -18.38 -17.31 -24.07
C ALA A 131 -19.83 -17.32 -23.56
N GLU A 132 -20.77 -17.80 -24.41
CA GLU A 132 -22.17 -17.97 -24.01
C GLU A 132 -22.33 -18.96 -22.87
N ASN A 133 -21.54 -20.05 -22.87
CA ASN A 133 -21.55 -21.07 -21.81
C ASN A 133 -20.88 -20.61 -20.50
N SER A 134 -19.87 -19.77 -20.56
CA SER A 134 -19.17 -19.28 -19.36
C SER A 134 -19.94 -18.18 -18.63
N ALA A 135 -20.63 -17.31 -19.35
CA ALA A 135 -21.48 -16.26 -18.77
C ALA A 135 -22.74 -16.82 -18.10
N PHE A 136 -23.37 -17.85 -18.70
CA PHE A 136 -24.54 -18.53 -18.11
C PHE A 136 -24.17 -19.35 -16.86
N ALA A 137 -23.01 -19.94 -16.77
CA ALA A 137 -22.59 -20.75 -15.63
C ALA A 137 -22.40 -19.93 -14.34
N LYS A 138 -22.04 -18.66 -14.44
CA LYS A 138 -21.82 -17.76 -13.29
C LYS A 138 -23.04 -16.95 -12.87
N SER A 139 -24.04 -16.76 -13.74
CA SER A 139 -25.19 -15.89 -13.48
C SER A 139 -26.47 -16.61 -13.01
N SER A 140 -26.47 -17.95 -12.88
CA SER A 140 -27.66 -18.71 -12.51
C SER A 140 -27.91 -18.63 -10.98
N PRO A 141 -29.00 -18.01 -10.50
CA PRO A 141 -29.53 -18.29 -9.17
C PRO A 141 -30.00 -19.75 -9.17
N ARG A 142 -29.56 -20.53 -8.20
CA ARG A 142 -30.14 -21.86 -7.95
C ARG A 142 -31.63 -21.70 -7.66
N ASP A 143 -32.47 -21.88 -8.66
CA ASP A 143 -33.78 -22.52 -8.46
C ASP A 143 -34.49 -22.83 -9.80
N SER A 144 -35.16 -24.03 -9.75
CA SER A 144 -36.20 -24.56 -10.66
C SER A 144 -35.78 -25.03 -12.05
N ARG A 145 -35.51 -26.34 -12.12
CA ARG A 145 -35.77 -27.15 -13.31
C ARG A 145 -37.27 -27.25 -13.58
N PRO A 146 -37.68 -27.32 -14.84
CA PRO A 146 -38.56 -28.40 -15.26
C PRO A 146 -37.93 -29.28 -16.34
N SER A 147 -38.25 -30.55 -16.16
CA SER A 147 -37.90 -31.71 -16.97
C SER A 147 -38.61 -31.75 -18.31
N GLY A 148 -37.90 -32.25 -19.35
CA GLY A 148 -38.46 -33.08 -20.38
C GLY A 148 -38.66 -32.40 -21.74
N GLU A 149 -37.87 -32.75 -22.73
CA GLU A 149 -38.34 -33.54 -23.88
C GLU A 149 -37.18 -33.85 -24.85
N GLN A 150 -37.10 -35.15 -25.19
CA GLN A 150 -36.22 -35.72 -26.21
C GLN A 150 -36.91 -35.57 -27.59
N SER A 151 -36.09 -35.39 -28.63
CA SER A 151 -36.18 -36.10 -29.96
C SER A 151 -35.18 -35.47 -30.91
N ASP A 152 -34.26 -36.18 -31.38
CA ASP A 152 -34.09 -37.21 -32.38
C ASP A 152 -33.71 -36.64 -33.78
N LYS A 153 -32.49 -37.02 -34.19
CA LYS A 153 -31.99 -37.38 -35.57
C LYS A 153 -32.30 -36.51 -36.78
N SER A 154 -31.29 -36.06 -37.54
CA SER A 154 -30.70 -36.80 -38.69
C SER A 154 -29.85 -35.87 -39.56
N SER A 155 -28.67 -36.35 -39.91
CA SER A 155 -27.84 -35.93 -41.07
C SER A 155 -28.44 -36.38 -42.39
N PRO A 156 -28.16 -35.76 -43.53
CA PRO A 156 -27.19 -36.37 -44.41
C PRO A 156 -26.22 -35.41 -45.17
N ARG A 157 -25.13 -36.05 -45.58
CA ARG A 157 -24.08 -35.63 -46.53
C ARG A 157 -24.64 -35.27 -47.93
N ASP A 158 -23.98 -34.37 -48.66
CA ASP A 158 -23.18 -34.63 -49.86
C ASP A 158 -22.87 -33.35 -50.68
N SER A 159 -21.71 -33.33 -51.16
CA SER A 159 -21.05 -33.24 -52.47
C SER A 159 -20.57 -31.85 -52.93
N ARG A 160 -19.25 -31.85 -53.17
CA ARG A 160 -18.51 -30.89 -54.03
C ARG A 160 -18.84 -31.13 -55.53
N PRO A 161 -18.58 -30.14 -56.38
CA PRO A 161 -17.32 -30.19 -57.13
C PRO A 161 -16.59 -28.83 -57.38
N ALA A 162 -15.39 -29.00 -57.92
CA ALA A 162 -14.30 -28.08 -58.14
C ALA A 162 -14.42 -27.22 -59.42
N GLY A 163 -13.62 -26.14 -59.49
CA GLY A 163 -13.12 -25.51 -60.71
C GLY A 163 -13.40 -23.99 -60.72
N GLU A 164 -12.50 -23.11 -60.72
CA GLU A 164 -11.64 -22.60 -61.73
C GLU A 164 -10.90 -21.34 -61.28
N GLN A 165 -9.66 -21.23 -61.68
CA GLN A 165 -8.74 -20.11 -61.45
C GLN A 165 -9.07 -18.92 -62.36
N SER A 166 -8.96 -17.66 -61.87
CA SER A 166 -8.44 -16.57 -62.67
C SER A 166 -7.81 -15.48 -61.80
N ASP A 167 -6.54 -15.22 -62.06
CA ASP A 167 -5.72 -14.13 -61.59
C ASP A 167 -6.29 -12.76 -61.98
N THR A 168 -6.34 -11.82 -61.02
CA THR A 168 -6.09 -10.40 -61.32
C THR A 168 -5.61 -9.69 -60.06
N SER A 169 -4.40 -9.20 -60.13
CA SER A 169 -3.67 -8.38 -59.16
C SER A 169 -4.29 -7.00 -59.00
N SER A 170 -4.59 -6.61 -57.77
CA SER A 170 -4.73 -5.20 -57.33
C SER A 170 -4.36 -5.03 -55.87
N PRO A 171 -3.91 -3.85 -55.43
CA PRO A 171 -3.00 -3.71 -54.28
C PRO A 171 -3.68 -3.98 -52.94
N ARG A 172 -2.94 -4.69 -52.10
CA ARG A 172 -3.33 -5.06 -50.75
C ARG A 172 -3.58 -3.83 -49.86
N ASP A 173 -4.84 -3.58 -49.62
CA ASP A 173 -5.31 -2.88 -48.45
C ASP A 173 -5.28 -3.92 -47.30
N SER A 174 -4.22 -3.89 -46.48
CA SER A 174 -4.02 -4.81 -45.38
C SER A 174 -4.85 -4.37 -44.19
N ARG A 175 -6.14 -4.69 -44.19
CA ARG A 175 -6.91 -4.83 -42.96
C ARG A 175 -6.73 -6.26 -42.45
N PRO A 176 -6.29 -6.50 -41.23
CA PRO A 176 -6.34 -7.84 -40.65
C PRO A 176 -7.80 -8.12 -40.28
N THR A 177 -8.52 -8.80 -41.17
CA THR A 177 -9.77 -9.48 -40.85
C THR A 177 -9.41 -10.83 -40.20
N GLY A 178 -8.97 -10.78 -38.96
CA GLY A 178 -9.03 -11.92 -38.06
C GLY A 178 -10.31 -11.77 -37.25
N GLU A 179 -11.33 -12.57 -37.52
CA GLU A 179 -12.43 -12.79 -36.55
C GLU A 179 -11.86 -13.49 -35.31
N GLN A 180 -11.23 -12.71 -34.43
CA GLN A 180 -10.92 -13.18 -33.12
C GLN A 180 -12.20 -13.09 -32.30
N SER A 181 -12.80 -14.26 -32.06
CA SER A 181 -13.86 -14.43 -31.08
C SER A 181 -13.29 -14.03 -29.71
N ALA A 182 -13.57 -12.82 -29.28
CA ALA A 182 -13.13 -12.35 -27.97
C ALA A 182 -13.81 -13.20 -26.89
N MET A 183 -13.02 -13.90 -26.07
CA MET A 183 -13.52 -14.48 -24.80
C MET A 183 -13.88 -13.31 -23.90
N VAL A 184 -15.16 -13.10 -23.62
CA VAL A 184 -15.62 -12.07 -22.69
C VAL A 184 -16.04 -12.72 -21.40
N ASP A 185 -15.69 -12.12 -20.27
CA ASP A 185 -16.14 -12.52 -18.94
C ASP A 185 -17.05 -11.42 -18.37
N ILE A 186 -18.19 -11.84 -17.80
CA ILE A 186 -19.11 -10.93 -17.11
C ILE A 186 -19.20 -11.40 -15.67
N ASP A 187 -18.74 -10.56 -14.74
CA ASP A 187 -18.75 -10.84 -13.32
C ASP A 187 -19.40 -9.70 -12.54
N ARG A 188 -20.17 -10.05 -11.48
CA ARG A 188 -20.76 -9.06 -10.60
C ARG A 188 -19.74 -8.62 -9.57
N ARG A 189 -19.27 -7.38 -9.67
CA ARG A 189 -18.28 -6.81 -8.75
C ARG A 189 -18.94 -5.93 -7.69
N THR A 190 -18.61 -6.18 -6.43
CA THR A 190 -19.05 -5.39 -5.30
C THR A 190 -17.92 -4.53 -4.75
N PHE A 191 -18.14 -3.23 -4.70
CA PHE A 191 -17.20 -2.23 -4.19
C PHE A 191 -17.48 -2.01 -2.70
N TYR A 192 -16.82 -2.77 -1.82
CA TYR A 192 -17.09 -2.80 -0.37
C TYR A 192 -16.96 -1.42 0.31
N LEU A 193 -15.95 -0.64 -0.04
CA LEU A 193 -15.78 0.73 0.45
C LEU A 193 -16.26 1.79 -0.55
N GLY A 194 -16.91 1.36 -1.64
CA GLY A 194 -17.35 2.22 -2.72
C GLY A 194 -16.23 2.53 -3.71
N THR A 195 -16.47 3.51 -4.57
CA THR A 195 -15.53 3.93 -5.62
C THR A 195 -15.08 5.37 -5.43
N ASP A 196 -13.84 5.66 -5.85
CA ASP A 196 -13.29 6.99 -5.78
C ASP A 196 -13.81 7.93 -6.89
N ARG A 197 -13.28 9.15 -6.98
CA ARG A 197 -13.67 10.14 -8.01
C ARG A 197 -13.42 9.71 -9.45
N TYR A 198 -12.58 8.70 -9.66
CA TYR A 198 -12.27 8.12 -10.97
C TYR A 198 -12.94 6.76 -11.19
N GLY A 199 -13.81 6.31 -10.25
CA GLY A 199 -14.46 5.01 -10.30
C GLY A 199 -13.54 3.84 -9.98
N ARG A 200 -12.38 4.08 -9.33
CA ARG A 200 -11.46 3.02 -8.87
C ARG A 200 -11.94 2.45 -7.55
N ASP A 201 -11.62 1.18 -7.31
CA ASP A 201 -11.98 0.52 -6.05
C ASP A 201 -11.26 1.15 -4.85
N LEU A 202 -12.04 1.73 -3.93
CA LEU A 202 -11.51 2.42 -2.76
C LEU A 202 -10.81 1.45 -1.79
N LEU A 203 -11.32 0.22 -1.62
CA LEU A 203 -10.71 -0.79 -0.74
C LEU A 203 -9.32 -1.18 -1.23
N SER A 204 -9.19 -1.48 -2.50
CA SER A 204 -7.90 -1.84 -3.10
C SER A 204 -6.88 -0.71 -2.96
N ARG A 205 -7.30 0.52 -3.18
CA ARG A 205 -6.45 1.69 -2.98
C ARG A 205 -6.05 1.92 -1.52
N MET A 206 -6.94 1.60 -0.57
CA MET A 206 -6.63 1.64 0.86
C MET A 206 -5.58 0.61 1.25
N LEU A 207 -5.67 -0.61 0.72
CA LEU A 207 -4.70 -1.69 0.98
C LEU A 207 -3.32 -1.37 0.39
N VAL A 208 -3.27 -0.92 -0.86
CA VAL A 208 -2.00 -0.52 -1.51
C VAL A 208 -1.44 0.74 -0.85
N GLY A 209 -2.29 1.68 -0.44
CA GLY A 209 -1.91 2.88 0.32
C GLY A 209 -1.28 2.55 1.68
N ALA A 210 -1.80 1.55 2.38
CA ALA A 210 -1.21 1.05 3.62
C ALA A 210 0.25 0.61 3.41
N ARG A 211 0.51 -0.13 2.33
CA ARG A 211 1.86 -0.57 1.98
C ARG A 211 2.82 0.59 1.75
N ILE A 212 2.37 1.63 1.06
CA ILE A 212 3.16 2.83 0.81
C ILE A 212 3.49 3.54 2.14
N SER A 213 2.48 3.78 2.98
CA SER A 213 2.67 4.43 4.29
C SER A 213 3.59 3.65 5.21
N PHE A 214 3.49 2.31 5.23
CA PHE A 214 4.43 1.46 5.99
C PHE A 214 5.87 1.54 5.45
N SER A 215 6.04 1.49 4.14
CA SER A 215 7.37 1.57 3.51
C SER A 215 8.06 2.90 3.82
N ILE A 216 7.31 4.01 3.77
CA ILE A 216 7.82 5.34 4.12
C ILE A 216 8.27 5.38 5.57
N GLY A 217 7.41 4.94 6.50
CA GLY A 217 7.74 4.90 7.92
C GLY A 217 8.99 4.09 8.17
N PHE A 218 9.09 2.89 7.59
CA PHE A 218 10.24 2.00 7.78
C PHE A 218 11.55 2.59 7.25
N VAL A 219 11.56 3.06 6.01
CA VAL A 219 12.79 3.62 5.38
C VAL A 219 13.21 4.91 6.07
N ALA A 220 12.28 5.81 6.37
CA ALA A 220 12.59 7.06 7.07
C ALA A 220 13.16 6.81 8.47
N VAL A 221 12.56 5.89 9.24
CA VAL A 221 13.07 5.51 10.57
C VAL A 221 14.45 4.86 10.46
N LEU A 222 14.66 3.98 9.48
CA LEU A 222 15.98 3.36 9.28
C LEU A 222 17.07 4.41 9.01
N ILE A 223 16.82 5.35 8.10
CA ILE A 223 17.76 6.44 7.80
C ILE A 223 18.00 7.30 9.05
N SER A 224 16.95 7.68 9.73
CA SER A 224 17.05 8.51 10.94
C SER A 224 17.82 7.82 12.07
N LEU A 225 17.63 6.50 12.25
CA LEU A 225 18.38 5.71 13.23
C LEU A 225 19.87 5.60 12.87
N LEU A 226 20.17 5.28 11.62
CA LEU A 226 21.58 5.15 11.18
C LEU A 226 22.36 6.44 11.43
N ILE A 227 21.83 7.58 10.98
CA ILE A 227 22.48 8.87 11.14
C ILE A 227 22.47 9.30 12.62
N GLY A 228 21.32 9.18 13.28
CA GLY A 228 21.14 9.63 14.65
C GLY A 228 21.96 8.83 15.65
N ILE A 229 22.06 7.50 15.51
CA ILE A 229 22.92 6.66 16.37
C ILE A 229 24.39 7.03 16.16
N PHE A 230 24.84 7.18 14.91
CA PHE A 230 26.21 7.55 14.62
C PHE A 230 26.57 8.91 15.22
N MET A 231 25.82 9.94 14.90
CA MET A 231 26.07 11.31 15.37
C MET A 231 25.90 11.45 16.88
N GLY A 232 24.86 10.83 17.45
CA GLY A 232 24.62 10.87 18.90
C GLY A 232 25.68 10.10 19.70
N ALA A 233 26.13 8.94 19.20
CA ALA A 233 27.19 8.18 19.85
C ALA A 233 28.53 8.93 19.79
N MET A 234 28.87 9.54 18.67
CA MET A 234 30.08 10.38 18.54
C MET A 234 30.07 11.56 19.52
N ALA A 235 28.97 12.30 19.57
CA ALA A 235 28.80 13.43 20.48
C ALA A 235 28.89 13.00 21.96
N GLY A 236 28.12 11.98 22.35
CA GLY A 236 28.05 11.52 23.75
C GLY A 236 29.35 10.86 24.25
N TYR A 237 30.03 10.08 23.38
CA TYR A 237 31.21 9.35 23.76
C TYR A 237 32.48 10.23 23.81
N PHE A 238 32.76 10.98 22.76
CA PHE A 238 33.99 11.78 22.67
C PHE A 238 33.88 13.10 23.45
N GLY A 239 32.71 13.74 23.42
CA GLY A 239 32.52 15.02 24.11
C GLY A 239 33.32 16.17 23.45
N GLY A 240 33.61 17.19 24.23
CA GLY A 240 34.49 18.30 23.86
C GLY A 240 34.03 19.05 22.59
N TRP A 241 34.96 19.22 21.63
CA TRP A 241 34.68 19.93 20.37
C TRP A 241 33.71 19.15 19.46
N ILE A 242 33.84 17.82 19.38
CA ILE A 242 32.95 16.95 18.59
C ILE A 242 31.51 17.12 19.06
N ASP A 243 31.28 17.06 20.35
CA ASP A 243 29.95 17.25 20.94
C ASP A 243 29.38 18.63 20.61
N ARG A 244 30.18 19.68 20.79
CA ARG A 244 29.75 21.07 20.50
C ARG A 244 29.39 21.26 19.04
N SER A 245 30.16 20.72 18.11
CA SER A 245 29.90 20.83 16.67
C SER A 245 28.64 20.07 16.27
N ILE A 246 28.46 18.84 16.75
CA ILE A 246 27.26 18.05 16.45
C ILE A 246 26.01 18.71 17.04
N MET A 247 26.09 19.20 18.30
CA MET A 247 24.99 19.91 18.93
C MET A 247 24.66 21.22 18.22
N TRP A 248 25.67 21.91 17.66
CA TRP A 248 25.41 23.09 16.83
C TRP A 248 24.60 22.74 15.57
N ILE A 249 24.99 21.68 14.85
CA ILE A 249 24.24 21.20 13.66
C ILE A 249 22.80 20.81 14.04
N ILE A 250 22.64 20.08 15.15
CA ILE A 250 21.33 19.69 15.68
C ILE A 250 20.47 20.93 15.96
N ASN A 251 21.02 21.94 16.61
CA ASN A 251 20.29 23.15 16.97
C ASN A 251 19.92 23.99 15.74
N VAL A 252 20.81 24.10 14.75
CA VAL A 252 20.52 24.76 13.46
C VAL A 252 19.37 24.05 12.74
N THR A 253 19.46 22.71 12.63
CA THR A 253 18.42 21.91 11.99
C THR A 253 17.07 22.05 12.70
N TRP A 254 17.08 22.09 14.04
CA TRP A 254 15.85 22.21 14.85
C TRP A 254 15.23 23.62 14.84
N SER A 255 16.00 24.63 14.46
CA SER A 255 15.49 26.00 14.29
C SER A 255 14.57 26.13 13.07
N ILE A 256 14.65 25.19 12.14
CA ILE A 256 13.83 25.16 10.95
C ILE A 256 12.58 24.30 11.22
N PRO A 257 11.35 24.77 10.98
CA PRO A 257 10.15 23.94 11.10
C PRO A 257 10.30 22.67 10.26
N THR A 258 10.14 21.49 10.89
CA THR A 258 10.40 20.19 10.28
C THR A 258 9.71 20.02 8.93
N LEU A 259 8.42 20.39 8.83
CA LEU A 259 7.67 20.27 7.58
C LEU A 259 8.29 21.10 6.44
N LEU A 260 8.72 22.34 6.74
CA LEU A 260 9.38 23.20 5.74
C LEU A 260 10.72 22.63 5.30
N LEU A 261 11.49 22.08 6.24
CA LEU A 261 12.78 21.43 5.93
C LEU A 261 12.58 20.22 5.03
N VAL A 262 11.59 19.35 5.32
CA VAL A 262 11.26 18.19 4.48
C VAL A 262 10.83 18.63 3.09
N ILE A 263 9.99 19.68 2.98
CA ILE A 263 9.58 20.24 1.69
C ILE A 263 10.80 20.73 0.91
N ALA A 264 11.69 21.50 1.54
CA ALA A 264 12.89 22.04 0.90
C ALA A 264 13.79 20.91 0.37
N ILE A 265 14.04 19.88 1.18
CA ILE A 265 14.86 18.71 0.76
C ILE A 265 14.16 17.95 -0.37
N THR A 266 12.84 17.69 -0.27
CA THR A 266 12.08 17.00 -1.32
C THR A 266 12.12 17.74 -2.65
N LEU A 267 11.96 19.06 -2.62
CA LEU A 267 12.03 19.89 -3.84
C LEU A 267 13.44 19.93 -4.42
N ALA A 268 14.48 19.96 -3.59
CA ALA A 268 15.88 19.93 -4.02
C ALA A 268 16.26 18.59 -4.66
N LEU A 269 15.71 17.46 -4.15
CA LEU A 269 15.94 16.12 -4.70
C LEU A 269 15.07 15.81 -5.93
N GLY A 270 14.07 16.65 -6.23
CA GLY A 270 13.06 16.42 -7.25
C GLY A 270 11.83 15.69 -6.70
N LYS A 271 10.70 15.80 -7.45
CA LYS A 271 9.45 15.15 -7.06
C LYS A 271 9.51 13.64 -7.35
N GLY A 272 9.30 12.82 -6.34
CA GLY A 272 9.28 11.38 -6.51
C GLY A 272 9.08 10.63 -5.20
N PHE A 273 8.81 9.33 -5.33
CA PHE A 273 8.51 8.44 -4.22
C PHE A 273 9.70 8.30 -3.23
N TRP A 274 10.90 7.99 -3.75
CA TRP A 274 12.09 7.79 -2.95
C TRP A 274 12.60 9.08 -2.29
N GLN A 275 12.42 10.21 -2.96
CA GLN A 275 12.84 11.52 -2.48
C GLN A 275 12.15 11.90 -1.17
N VAL A 276 10.85 11.58 -1.05
CA VAL A 276 10.08 11.80 0.19
C VAL A 276 10.65 10.99 1.34
N PHE A 277 10.97 9.71 1.12
CA PHE A 277 11.54 8.84 2.17
C PHE A 277 12.87 9.34 2.69
N ILE A 278 13.75 9.73 1.76
CA ILE A 278 15.06 10.27 2.08
C ILE A 278 14.91 11.60 2.83
N ALA A 279 14.04 12.50 2.35
CA ALA A 279 13.83 13.80 2.98
C ALA A 279 13.32 13.67 4.41
N VAL A 280 12.31 12.81 4.65
CA VAL A 280 11.77 12.55 6.00
C VAL A 280 12.86 11.96 6.89
N GLY A 281 13.58 10.94 6.43
CA GLY A 281 14.66 10.29 7.21
C GLY A 281 15.79 11.26 7.55
N LEU A 282 16.17 12.14 6.59
CA LEU A 282 17.20 13.17 6.78
C LEU A 282 16.78 14.30 7.73
N THR A 283 15.54 14.42 8.09
CA THR A 283 15.08 15.42 9.08
C THR A 283 14.90 14.84 10.46
N MET A 284 14.50 13.56 10.57
CA MET A 284 14.18 12.93 11.83
C MET A 284 15.41 12.42 12.64
N TRP A 285 16.60 12.38 12.05
CA TRP A 285 17.82 11.94 12.74
C TRP A 285 18.17 12.78 13.95
N VAL A 286 17.79 14.05 13.98
CA VAL A 286 18.10 15.03 15.02
C VAL A 286 17.57 14.60 16.37
N GLU A 287 16.32 14.13 16.43
CA GLU A 287 15.70 13.63 17.66
C GLU A 287 16.39 12.37 18.16
N VAL A 288 16.69 11.44 17.23
CA VAL A 288 17.43 10.21 17.56
C VAL A 288 18.82 10.54 18.11
N ALA A 289 19.56 11.43 17.43
CA ALA A 289 20.91 11.82 17.86
C ALA A 289 20.93 12.42 19.27
N ARG A 290 19.94 13.24 19.62
CA ARG A 290 19.82 13.83 20.96
C ARG A 290 19.54 12.78 22.02
N VAL A 291 18.62 11.85 21.75
CA VAL A 291 18.31 10.74 22.67
C VAL A 291 19.55 9.87 22.85
N VAL A 292 20.19 9.45 21.77
CA VAL A 292 21.40 8.61 21.78
C VAL A 292 22.53 9.29 22.56
N ARG A 293 22.79 10.57 22.29
CA ARG A 293 23.81 11.36 23.01
C ARG A 293 23.60 11.33 24.52
N GLY A 294 22.35 11.60 24.96
CA GLY A 294 22.01 11.58 26.39
C GLY A 294 22.24 10.21 27.04
N GLN A 295 21.81 9.15 26.37
CA GLN A 295 21.98 7.77 26.83
C GLN A 295 23.46 7.36 26.87
N VAL A 296 24.22 7.68 25.81
CA VAL A 296 25.66 7.37 25.75
C VAL A 296 26.43 8.08 26.86
N MET A 297 26.12 9.35 27.15
CA MET A 297 26.73 10.09 28.25
C MET A 297 26.48 9.41 29.59
N GLY A 298 25.27 8.92 29.86
CA GLY A 298 24.94 8.19 31.08
C GLY A 298 25.66 6.85 31.17
N VAL A 299 25.60 6.04 30.13
CA VAL A 299 26.20 4.69 30.07
C VAL A 299 27.74 4.75 30.14
N LYS A 300 28.34 5.77 29.52
CA LYS A 300 29.80 5.98 29.53
C LYS A 300 30.39 6.08 30.99
N GLN A 301 29.59 6.51 31.96
CA GLN A 301 30.00 6.66 33.34
C GLN A 301 29.90 5.38 34.17
N MET A 302 29.30 4.32 33.60
CA MET A 302 29.11 3.05 34.30
C MET A 302 30.45 2.32 34.54
N GLN A 303 30.55 1.62 35.68
CA GLN A 303 31.76 0.94 36.11
C GLN A 303 32.33 -0.05 35.09
N TYR A 304 31.45 -0.81 34.41
CA TYR A 304 31.89 -1.78 33.43
C TYR A 304 32.52 -1.13 32.17
N VAL A 305 32.11 0.11 31.83
CA VAL A 305 32.72 0.87 30.71
C VAL A 305 34.11 1.38 31.14
N THR A 306 34.23 1.84 32.39
CA THR A 306 35.52 2.25 32.98
C THR A 306 36.49 1.06 33.05
N ALA A 307 36.02 -0.11 33.47
CA ALA A 307 36.83 -1.33 33.47
C ALA A 307 37.29 -1.75 32.09
N ALA A 308 36.40 -1.69 31.08
CA ALA A 308 36.77 -1.98 29.71
C ALA A 308 37.85 -1.04 29.15
N ARG A 309 37.81 0.24 29.56
CA ARG A 309 38.85 1.22 29.22
C ARG A 309 40.18 0.92 29.92
N ALA A 310 40.15 0.55 31.19
CA ALA A 310 41.33 0.15 31.96
C ALA A 310 42.00 -1.11 31.38
N LEU A 311 41.22 -2.03 30.79
CA LEU A 311 41.70 -3.21 30.07
C LEU A 311 42.24 -2.90 28.67
N GLY A 312 42.30 -1.62 28.26
CA GLY A 312 42.86 -1.21 26.97
C GLY A 312 41.97 -1.45 25.74
N TYR A 313 40.67 -1.61 25.96
CA TYR A 313 39.75 -1.77 24.79
C TYR A 313 39.69 -0.49 23.96
N THR A 314 39.66 -0.67 22.63
CA THR A 314 39.51 0.44 21.66
C THR A 314 38.16 1.14 21.83
N ASN A 315 38.10 2.43 21.50
CA ASN A 315 36.89 3.24 21.60
C ASN A 315 35.73 2.62 20.77
N SER A 316 36.00 2.14 19.56
CA SER A 316 34.98 1.46 18.72
C SER A 316 34.43 0.22 19.41
N ARG A 317 35.29 -0.63 20.02
CA ARG A 317 34.87 -1.82 20.76
C ARG A 317 33.99 -1.47 21.95
N ILE A 318 34.34 -0.40 22.66
CA ILE A 318 33.57 0.09 23.81
C ILE A 318 32.18 0.58 23.32
N ILE A 319 32.13 1.40 22.29
CA ILE A 319 30.87 1.92 21.74
C ILE A 319 29.97 0.78 21.26
N PHE A 320 30.46 -0.07 20.34
CA PHE A 320 29.62 -1.08 19.69
C PHE A 320 29.26 -2.28 20.58
N ARG A 321 30.14 -2.68 21.50
CA ARG A 321 29.94 -3.89 22.30
C ARG A 321 29.48 -3.63 23.75
N HIS A 322 29.73 -2.43 24.27
CA HIS A 322 29.40 -2.12 25.69
C HIS A 322 28.37 -1.00 25.83
N ILE A 323 28.32 -0.01 24.94
CA ILE A 323 27.40 1.13 25.06
C ILE A 323 26.13 0.91 24.25
N LEU A 324 26.23 0.73 22.93
CA LEU A 324 25.07 0.62 22.05
C LEU A 324 24.07 -0.49 22.44
N PRO A 325 24.51 -1.70 22.84
CA PRO A 325 23.56 -2.72 23.28
C PRO A 325 22.75 -2.34 24.52
N ASN A 326 23.31 -1.47 25.39
CA ASN A 326 22.63 -1.02 26.59
C ASN A 326 21.64 0.13 26.38
N ILE A 327 21.65 0.76 25.22
CA ILE A 327 20.71 1.84 24.84
C ILE A 327 19.67 1.40 23.81
N VAL A 328 19.59 0.11 23.48
CA VAL A 328 18.60 -0.40 22.51
C VAL A 328 17.17 -0.12 22.96
N ALA A 329 16.88 -0.20 24.28
CA ALA A 329 15.55 0.04 24.80
C ALA A 329 15.03 1.46 24.47
N PRO A 330 15.73 2.56 24.79
CA PRO A 330 15.36 3.90 24.34
C PRO A 330 15.28 4.04 22.81
N LEU A 331 16.12 3.31 22.05
CA LEU A 331 16.09 3.35 20.59
C LEU A 331 14.80 2.76 20.02
N ILE A 332 14.31 1.64 20.57
CA ILE A 332 13.04 1.05 20.15
C ILE A 332 11.89 2.02 20.42
N VAL A 333 11.89 2.69 21.57
CA VAL A 333 10.84 3.66 21.94
C VAL A 333 10.81 4.83 20.97
N ILE A 334 11.97 5.46 20.70
CA ILE A 334 12.05 6.59 19.78
C ILE A 334 11.72 6.17 18.32
N SER A 335 12.05 4.95 17.95
CA SER A 335 11.71 4.40 16.63
C SER A 335 10.20 4.32 16.42
N ALA A 336 9.43 3.89 17.44
CA ALA A 336 7.96 3.84 17.34
C ALA A 336 7.36 5.25 17.19
N ALA A 337 7.87 6.23 17.97
CA ALA A 337 7.43 7.62 17.85
C ALA A 337 7.78 8.22 16.48
N ASN A 338 8.99 7.97 15.99
CA ASN A 338 9.43 8.43 14.67
C ASN A 338 8.63 7.78 13.53
N PHE A 339 8.22 6.52 13.69
CA PHE A 339 7.37 5.87 12.69
C PHE A 339 6.01 6.59 12.59
N ALA A 340 5.38 6.89 13.72
CA ALA A 340 4.15 7.68 13.76
C ALA A 340 4.35 9.06 13.12
N GLY A 341 5.43 9.76 13.47
CA GLY A 341 5.80 11.05 12.89
C GLY A 341 6.03 11.01 11.39
N ALA A 342 6.72 9.98 10.88
CA ALA A 342 6.98 9.80 9.45
C ALA A 342 5.69 9.65 8.64
N ILE A 343 4.72 8.87 9.15
CA ILE A 343 3.41 8.72 8.50
C ILE A 343 2.67 10.06 8.45
N LEU A 344 2.68 10.84 9.55
CA LEU A 344 2.03 12.14 9.58
C LEU A 344 2.68 13.14 8.63
N ILE A 345 4.00 13.21 8.58
CA ILE A 345 4.76 14.10 7.69
C ILE A 345 4.48 13.72 6.23
N GLU A 346 4.54 12.42 5.90
CA GLU A 346 4.22 11.95 4.53
C GLU A 346 2.80 12.32 4.14
N SER A 347 1.83 12.04 5.02
CA SER A 347 0.43 12.33 4.74
C SER A 347 0.19 13.83 4.53
N GLY A 348 0.88 14.67 5.31
CA GLY A 348 0.86 16.13 5.12
C GLY A 348 1.49 16.56 3.80
N LEU A 349 2.64 15.99 3.42
CA LEU A 349 3.29 16.27 2.12
C LEU A 349 2.44 15.83 0.95
N SER A 350 1.84 14.63 1.04
CA SER A 350 0.95 14.10 0.02
C SER A 350 -0.32 14.94 -0.11
N PHE A 351 -0.88 15.40 1.02
CA PHE A 351 -1.99 16.36 1.01
C PHE A 351 -1.63 17.68 0.33
N LEU A 352 -0.42 18.20 0.56
CA LEU A 352 0.09 19.39 -0.14
C LEU A 352 0.47 19.13 -1.61
N GLY A 353 0.47 17.87 -2.06
CA GLY A 353 0.80 17.49 -3.45
C GLY A 353 2.28 17.42 -3.74
N ILE A 354 3.12 17.36 -2.70
CA ILE A 354 4.58 17.24 -2.80
C ILE A 354 5.01 15.78 -2.50
N GLY A 355 4.12 14.97 -1.89
CA GLY A 355 4.35 13.59 -1.53
C GLY A 355 4.32 12.60 -2.70
N ALA A 356 3.76 11.42 -2.47
CA ALA A 356 3.59 10.39 -3.49
C ALA A 356 2.80 10.92 -4.69
N GLN A 357 3.37 10.75 -5.89
CA GLN A 357 2.73 11.23 -7.12
C GLN A 357 1.81 10.16 -7.73
N PRO A 358 0.71 10.55 -8.39
CA PRO A 358 -0.10 9.60 -9.16
C PRO A 358 0.75 8.78 -10.15
N PRO A 359 0.41 7.51 -10.39
CA PRO A 359 -0.80 6.79 -9.98
C PRO A 359 -0.74 6.14 -8.59
N MET A 360 0.39 6.24 -7.86
CA MET A 360 0.58 5.60 -6.56
C MET A 360 -0.42 6.12 -5.51
N PRO A 361 -1.22 5.25 -4.88
CA PRO A 361 -2.11 5.66 -3.81
C PRO A 361 -1.32 5.86 -2.52
N SER A 362 -1.43 7.03 -1.88
CA SER A 362 -1.12 7.19 -0.45
C SER A 362 -2.36 7.71 0.27
N TRP A 363 -2.50 7.40 1.54
CA TRP A 363 -3.68 7.84 2.30
C TRP A 363 -3.80 9.36 2.35
N GLY A 364 -2.67 10.07 2.45
CA GLY A 364 -2.64 11.54 2.39
C GLY A 364 -3.10 12.11 1.04
N ALA A 365 -2.64 11.52 -0.07
CA ALA A 365 -3.08 11.91 -1.41
C ALA A 365 -4.57 11.60 -1.63
N MET A 366 -5.07 10.49 -1.08
CA MET A 366 -6.50 10.15 -1.15
C MET A 366 -7.36 11.21 -0.42
N ILE A 367 -6.93 11.68 0.75
CA ILE A 367 -7.62 12.78 1.44
C ILE A 367 -7.61 14.05 0.59
N LYS A 368 -6.46 14.44 0.03
CA LYS A 368 -6.33 15.59 -0.87
C LYS A 368 -7.29 15.49 -2.05
N ASP A 369 -7.38 14.34 -2.66
CA ASP A 369 -8.20 14.13 -3.84
C ASP A 369 -9.70 14.21 -3.56
N HIS A 370 -10.10 13.99 -2.30
CA HIS A 370 -11.50 13.81 -1.94
C HIS A 370 -12.03 14.74 -0.83
N TYR A 371 -11.21 15.68 -0.29
CA TYR A 371 -11.68 16.54 0.82
C TYR A 371 -12.91 17.37 0.45
N SER A 372 -13.03 17.82 -0.81
CA SER A 372 -14.18 18.56 -1.29
C SER A 372 -15.47 17.73 -1.36
N TYR A 373 -15.35 16.41 -1.45
CA TYR A 373 -16.49 15.48 -1.47
C TYR A 373 -17.22 15.37 -0.13
N ILE A 374 -16.61 15.86 0.96
CA ILE A 374 -17.27 15.97 2.27
C ILE A 374 -18.50 16.88 2.16
N ILE A 375 -18.35 18.02 1.50
CA ILE A 375 -19.42 18.99 1.29
C ILE A 375 -20.46 18.45 0.28
N LEU A 376 -20.04 17.62 -0.67
CA LEU A 376 -20.89 17.00 -1.67
C LEU A 376 -21.69 15.78 -1.15
N GLY A 377 -21.72 15.56 0.17
CA GLY A 377 -22.47 14.46 0.78
C GLY A 377 -21.81 13.07 0.65
N LYS A 378 -20.53 13.02 0.26
CA LYS A 378 -19.76 11.77 0.14
C LYS A 378 -18.52 11.78 1.06
N PRO A 379 -18.70 11.96 2.38
CA PRO A 379 -17.59 12.15 3.32
C PRO A 379 -16.72 10.89 3.47
N PHE A 380 -17.26 9.70 3.20
CA PHE A 380 -16.53 8.44 3.32
C PHE A 380 -15.23 8.41 2.51
N LEU A 381 -15.17 9.11 1.36
CA LEU A 381 -14.00 9.15 0.48
C LEU A 381 -12.76 9.79 1.15
N ALA A 382 -12.96 10.74 2.04
CA ALA A 382 -11.87 11.39 2.79
C ALA A 382 -11.74 10.84 4.23
N LEU A 383 -12.86 10.47 4.87
CA LEU A 383 -12.85 10.00 6.24
C LEU A 383 -12.19 8.61 6.40
N ILE A 384 -12.42 7.69 5.46
CA ILE A 384 -11.83 6.34 5.53
C ILE A 384 -10.29 6.40 5.57
N PRO A 385 -9.59 7.05 4.62
CA PRO A 385 -8.12 7.17 4.70
C PRO A 385 -7.68 8.01 5.90
N GLY A 386 -8.44 9.04 6.32
CA GLY A 386 -8.15 9.82 7.52
C GLY A 386 -8.19 8.98 8.80
N LEU A 387 -9.19 8.16 8.96
CA LEU A 387 -9.31 7.23 10.09
C LEU A 387 -8.20 6.17 10.08
N ALA A 388 -7.79 5.69 8.92
CA ALA A 388 -6.68 4.75 8.80
C ALA A 388 -5.36 5.37 9.28
N ILE A 389 -5.04 6.61 8.86
CA ILE A 389 -3.86 7.35 9.35
C ILE A 389 -3.95 7.53 10.87
N MET A 390 -5.08 8.04 11.37
CA MET A 390 -5.29 8.27 12.81
C MET A 390 -5.09 6.99 13.61
N THR A 391 -5.68 5.88 13.18
CA THR A 391 -5.58 4.58 13.87
C THR A 391 -4.15 4.08 13.89
N LEU A 392 -3.43 4.16 12.79
CA LEU A 392 -2.05 3.67 12.70
C LEU A 392 -1.08 4.53 13.50
N VAL A 393 -1.20 5.85 13.42
CA VAL A 393 -0.40 6.80 14.22
C VAL A 393 -0.63 6.59 15.70
N MET A 394 -1.90 6.48 16.12
CA MET A 394 -2.25 6.23 17.52
C MET A 394 -1.71 4.88 17.99
N ALA A 395 -1.77 3.84 17.17
CA ALA A 395 -1.22 2.53 17.49
C ALA A 395 0.31 2.59 17.73
N PHE A 396 1.07 3.27 16.86
CA PHE A 396 2.52 3.43 17.07
C PHE A 396 2.85 4.26 18.30
N MET A 397 2.09 5.33 18.61
CA MET A 397 2.28 6.12 19.82
C MET A 397 1.99 5.32 21.10
N LEU A 398 0.88 4.58 21.13
CA LEU A 398 0.53 3.72 22.27
C LEU A 398 1.54 2.58 22.45
N MET A 399 2.01 1.98 21.36
CA MET A 399 3.06 0.97 21.39
C MET A 399 4.36 1.56 21.97
N GLY A 400 4.78 2.74 21.52
CA GLY A 400 5.96 3.43 22.02
C GLY A 400 5.89 3.68 23.53
N ASN A 401 4.76 4.17 24.04
CA ASN A 401 4.53 4.38 25.46
C ASN A 401 4.55 3.06 26.24
N ALA A 402 3.86 2.04 25.77
CA ALA A 402 3.83 0.73 26.43
C ALA A 402 5.22 0.06 26.46
N LEU A 403 6.01 0.23 25.41
CA LEU A 403 7.41 -0.23 25.38
C LEU A 403 8.29 0.54 26.36
N ARG A 404 8.12 1.85 26.47
CA ARG A 404 8.81 2.68 27.46
C ARG A 404 8.52 2.19 28.86
N ASP A 405 7.23 2.01 29.22
CA ASP A 405 6.81 1.54 30.55
C ASP A 405 7.31 0.12 30.84
N ALA A 406 7.33 -0.75 29.83
CA ALA A 406 7.81 -2.12 29.97
C ALA A 406 9.34 -2.19 30.18
N LEU A 407 10.09 -1.31 29.50
CA LEU A 407 11.56 -1.27 29.55
C LEU A 407 12.10 -0.46 30.76
N ASP A 408 11.26 0.38 31.38
CA ASP A 408 11.59 1.04 32.64
C ASP A 408 11.44 0.06 33.79
N VAL A 409 12.54 -0.63 34.09
CA VAL A 409 12.59 -1.69 35.16
C VAL A 409 12.80 -1.09 36.56
N LYS A 410 12.91 0.23 36.71
CA LYS A 410 13.15 0.91 37.97
C LYS A 410 11.88 1.18 38.78
N GLY A 411 10.77 0.55 38.46
CA GLY A 411 9.55 0.58 39.26
C GLY A 411 9.27 -0.71 40.00
#